data_2bc5179b3f834a7725937107a9bb3005
#
_entry.id   2bc5179b3f834a7725937107a9bb3005
#
_cell.length_a   1.000
_cell.length_b   1.000
_cell.length_c   1.000
_cell.angle_alpha   90.00
_cell.angle_beta   90.00
_cell.angle_gamma   90.00
#
_symmetry.space_group_name_H-M   'P 1'
#
loop_
_entity.id
_entity.type
_entity.pdbx_description
1 polymer ?
#
loop_
_entity_poly.entity_id
_entity_poly.type
_entity_poly.pdbx_seq_one_letter_code
_entity_poly.pdbx_strand_id
1 'polypeptide(L)'
;SDAQATAQLFLKLRETIASLPRELVETLLPFSDNLIYESRLLMEDAFEDTVAFHGEDLTSRHGIFLRKPLIRSDAKNFSDQFDINIQLMGMEARPLQKEFAQAIEESLQSSRDVATFVEGPTGIGKTYGYLLPLLAHTKDQIVVSVPTKVLQDQIMQQEAKMIEAVFQTSFHSLKSPQNYLK
;
A
#
# COMPACT_ATOMS: atom_id res chain seq x y z
N SER A 1 -6.20 35.53 -3.08
CA SER A 1 -7.67 35.71 -3.21
C SER A 1 -8.28 34.35 -3.51
N ASP A 2 -9.57 34.14 -3.24
CA ASP A 2 -10.29 32.89 -3.46
C ASP A 2 -10.20 32.43 -4.93
N ALA A 3 -10.22 33.36 -5.87
CA ALA A 3 -10.04 33.06 -7.29
C ALA A 3 -8.66 32.43 -7.60
N GLN A 4 -7.61 32.88 -6.94
CA GLN A 4 -6.27 32.33 -7.12
C GLN A 4 -6.17 30.91 -6.52
N ALA A 5 -6.78 30.70 -5.35
CA ALA A 5 -6.83 29.38 -4.73
C ALA A 5 -7.62 28.37 -5.60
N THR A 6 -8.75 28.82 -6.17
CA THR A 6 -9.57 28.01 -7.07
C THR A 6 -8.79 27.64 -8.35
N ALA A 7 -8.07 28.59 -8.94
CA ALA A 7 -7.24 28.33 -10.11
C ALA A 7 -6.11 27.33 -9.81
N GLN A 8 -5.46 27.46 -8.65
CA GLN A 8 -4.43 26.52 -8.22
C GLN A 8 -4.99 25.12 -7.99
N LEU A 9 -6.17 25.01 -7.38
CA LEU A 9 -6.85 23.73 -7.19
C LEU A 9 -7.17 23.06 -8.53
N PHE A 10 -7.70 23.84 -9.48
CA PHE A 10 -8.02 23.36 -10.82
C PHE A 10 -6.78 22.80 -11.54
N LEU A 11 -5.68 23.55 -11.53
CA LEU A 11 -4.42 23.09 -12.12
C LEU A 11 -3.90 21.82 -11.47
N LYS A 12 -4.02 21.72 -10.14
CA LYS A 12 -3.59 20.53 -9.41
C LYS A 12 -4.45 19.30 -9.71
N LEU A 13 -5.76 19.50 -9.87
CA LEU A 13 -6.66 18.41 -10.31
C LEU A 13 -6.32 17.94 -11.72
N ARG A 14 -6.10 18.88 -12.64
CA ARG A 14 -5.68 18.58 -14.01
C ARG A 14 -4.37 17.79 -14.04
N GLU A 15 -3.34 18.24 -13.32
CA GLU A 15 -2.06 17.53 -13.20
C GLU A 15 -2.25 16.12 -12.62
N THR A 16 -3.12 15.97 -11.63
CA THR A 16 -3.42 14.67 -11.03
C THR A 16 -4.04 13.73 -12.05
N ILE A 17 -5.01 14.21 -12.84
CA ILE A 17 -5.64 13.40 -13.90
C ILE A 17 -4.62 13.05 -14.99
N ALA A 18 -3.82 14.01 -15.44
CA ALA A 18 -2.79 13.81 -16.46
C ALA A 18 -1.69 12.82 -15.99
N SER A 19 -1.48 12.68 -14.69
CA SER A 19 -0.54 11.69 -14.13
C SER A 19 -1.09 10.26 -14.08
N LEU A 20 -2.38 10.07 -14.32
CA LEU A 20 -2.99 8.74 -14.36
C LEU A 20 -2.66 8.02 -15.69
N PRO A 21 -2.64 6.69 -15.68
CA PRO A 21 -2.51 5.92 -16.91
C PRO A 21 -3.61 6.28 -17.92
N ARG A 22 -3.24 6.44 -19.20
CA ARG A 22 -4.17 6.81 -20.29
C ARG A 22 -5.39 5.91 -20.34
N GLU A 23 -5.17 4.61 -20.23
CA GLU A 23 -6.21 3.60 -20.27
C GLU A 23 -7.21 3.72 -19.11
N LEU A 24 -6.73 4.17 -17.95
CA LEU A 24 -7.60 4.44 -16.80
C LEU A 24 -8.47 5.65 -17.04
N VAL A 25 -7.89 6.76 -17.51
CA VAL A 25 -8.65 7.98 -17.80
C VAL A 25 -9.68 7.73 -18.91
N GLU A 26 -9.32 6.97 -19.95
CA GLU A 26 -10.23 6.55 -21.02
C GLU A 26 -11.44 5.76 -20.46
N THR A 27 -11.21 4.87 -19.51
CA THR A 27 -12.27 4.11 -18.82
C THR A 27 -13.17 5.01 -17.96
N LEU A 28 -12.64 6.09 -17.41
CA LEU A 28 -13.37 7.00 -16.52
C LEU A 28 -14.15 8.08 -17.29
N LEU A 29 -13.74 8.42 -18.53
CA LEU A 29 -14.38 9.46 -19.33
C LEU A 29 -15.91 9.29 -19.47
N PRO A 30 -16.47 8.09 -19.74
CA PRO A 30 -17.91 7.92 -19.83
C PRO A 30 -18.66 8.24 -18.54
N PHE A 31 -18.02 8.06 -17.39
CA PHE A 31 -18.64 8.36 -16.08
C PHE A 31 -18.64 9.85 -15.77
N SER A 32 -17.77 10.62 -16.42
CA SER A 32 -17.69 12.08 -16.21
C SER A 32 -18.93 12.83 -16.71
N ASP A 33 -19.72 12.24 -17.60
CA ASP A 33 -21.01 12.79 -18.05
C ASP A 33 -22.04 12.95 -16.91
N ASN A 34 -21.88 12.16 -15.85
CA ASN A 34 -22.76 12.21 -14.69
C ASN A 34 -22.25 13.16 -13.60
N LEU A 35 -21.09 13.77 -13.80
CA LEU A 35 -20.53 14.74 -12.87
C LEU A 35 -21.03 16.15 -13.18
N ILE A 36 -21.09 16.98 -12.13
CA ILE A 36 -21.48 18.39 -12.21
C ILE A 36 -20.30 19.27 -12.65
N TYR A 37 -20.60 20.49 -13.10
CA TYR A 37 -19.60 21.53 -13.41
C TYR A 37 -18.61 21.18 -14.52
N GLU A 38 -19.10 20.61 -15.60
CA GLU A 38 -18.29 20.38 -16.82
C GLU A 38 -16.99 19.59 -16.53
N SER A 39 -17.03 18.74 -15.53
CA SER A 39 -15.89 17.90 -15.13
C SER A 39 -15.37 17.05 -16.28
N ARG A 40 -16.23 16.76 -17.27
CA ARG A 40 -15.84 16.08 -18.49
C ARG A 40 -14.79 16.85 -19.28
N LEU A 41 -14.96 18.16 -19.44
CA LEU A 41 -14.00 19.00 -20.19
C LEU A 41 -12.62 18.99 -19.53
N LEU A 42 -12.57 19.01 -18.18
CA LEU A 42 -11.33 18.88 -17.44
C LEU A 42 -10.65 17.53 -17.70
N MET A 43 -11.43 16.45 -17.74
CA MET A 43 -10.90 15.11 -17.99
C MET A 43 -10.44 14.93 -19.44
N GLU A 44 -11.18 15.47 -20.41
CA GLU A 44 -10.82 15.46 -21.82
C GLU A 44 -9.54 16.27 -22.07
N ASP A 45 -9.42 17.45 -21.48
CA ASP A 45 -8.23 18.29 -21.59
C ASP A 45 -7.00 17.64 -20.95
N ALA A 46 -7.17 17.05 -19.76
CA ALA A 46 -6.09 16.34 -19.10
C ALA A 46 -5.70 15.03 -19.81
N PHE A 47 -6.65 14.39 -20.51
CA PHE A 47 -6.44 13.14 -21.22
C PHE A 47 -5.40 13.26 -22.35
N GLU A 48 -5.33 14.41 -23.00
CA GLU A 48 -4.34 14.66 -24.06
C GLU A 48 -2.89 14.57 -23.52
N ASP A 49 -2.69 14.95 -22.28
CA ASP A 49 -1.38 14.92 -21.61
C ASP A 49 -1.08 13.59 -20.91
N THR A 50 -2.04 12.66 -20.87
CA THR A 50 -1.82 11.35 -20.26
C THR A 50 -0.85 10.50 -21.07
N VAL A 51 0.02 9.78 -20.40
CA VAL A 51 0.95 8.84 -21.03
C VAL A 51 0.35 7.45 -21.04
N ALA A 52 0.42 6.77 -22.19
CA ALA A 52 0.05 5.37 -22.27
C ALA A 52 0.90 4.56 -21.27
N PHE A 53 0.22 3.79 -20.44
CA PHE A 53 0.90 2.97 -19.47
C PHE A 53 1.44 1.71 -20.15
N HIS A 54 2.71 1.68 -20.41
CA HIS A 54 3.43 0.49 -20.90
C HIS A 54 3.87 -0.43 -19.76
N GLY A 55 3.17 -0.37 -18.61
CA GLY A 55 3.56 -1.09 -17.42
C GLY A 55 3.11 -2.55 -17.46
N GLU A 56 4.07 -3.43 -17.31
CA GLU A 56 3.82 -4.84 -16.99
C GLU A 56 3.08 -5.01 -15.65
N ASP A 57 2.85 -3.94 -14.91
CA ASP A 57 2.40 -3.93 -13.51
C ASP A 57 0.89 -3.83 -13.32
N LEU A 58 0.11 -3.61 -14.39
CA LEU A 58 -1.34 -3.56 -14.30
C LEU A 58 -2.00 -4.75 -14.98
N THR A 59 -3.11 -5.18 -14.41
CA THR A 59 -4.04 -6.13 -15.02
C THR A 59 -5.46 -5.57 -14.95
N SER A 60 -6.25 -5.77 -15.98
CA SER A 60 -7.66 -5.39 -15.97
C SER A 60 -8.52 -6.56 -15.51
N ARG A 61 -9.42 -6.31 -14.55
CA ARG A 61 -10.51 -7.22 -14.17
C ARG A 61 -11.83 -6.47 -14.23
N HIS A 62 -12.73 -6.90 -15.08
CA HIS A 62 -14.05 -6.29 -15.28
C HIS A 62 -13.99 -4.78 -15.56
N GLY A 63 -12.99 -4.34 -16.34
CA GLY A 63 -12.79 -2.92 -16.65
C GLY A 63 -12.13 -2.10 -15.53
N ILE A 64 -11.73 -2.73 -14.43
CA ILE A 64 -10.99 -2.09 -13.35
C ILE A 64 -9.52 -2.46 -13.48
N PHE A 65 -8.65 -1.44 -13.51
CA PHE A 65 -7.21 -1.64 -13.52
C PHE A 65 -6.70 -1.90 -12.11
N LEU A 66 -6.10 -3.07 -11.92
CA LEU A 66 -5.51 -3.49 -10.68
C LEU A 66 -4.01 -3.63 -10.86
N ARG A 67 -3.23 -3.26 -9.87
CA ARG A 67 -1.81 -3.59 -9.85
C ARG A 67 -1.64 -5.10 -9.85
N LYS A 68 -0.80 -5.61 -10.73
CA LYS A 68 -0.39 -7.02 -10.64
C LYS A 68 0.27 -7.26 -9.29
N PRO A 69 0.03 -8.41 -8.66
CA PRO A 69 0.76 -8.76 -7.45
C PRO A 69 2.25 -8.76 -7.77
N LEU A 70 3.01 -8.02 -7.00
CA LEU A 70 4.46 -7.95 -7.16
C LEU A 70 5.06 -9.31 -6.85
N ILE A 71 5.92 -9.79 -7.75
CA ILE A 71 6.70 -11.01 -7.52
C ILE A 71 7.72 -10.67 -6.44
N ARG A 72 7.52 -11.19 -5.24
CA ARG A 72 8.48 -11.06 -4.15
C ARG A 72 9.64 -12.01 -4.44
N SER A 73 10.85 -11.52 -4.29
CA SER A 73 12.04 -12.38 -4.38
C SER A 73 11.99 -13.42 -3.26
N ASP A 74 12.26 -14.68 -3.60
CA ASP A 74 12.43 -15.75 -2.62
C ASP A 74 13.63 -15.42 -1.72
N ALA A 75 13.36 -14.89 -0.54
CA ALA A 75 14.40 -14.61 0.44
C ALA A 75 14.92 -15.94 0.98
N LYS A 76 16.10 -16.35 0.54
CA LYS A 76 16.72 -17.61 0.93
C LYS A 76 17.21 -17.65 2.38
N ASN A 77 17.32 -16.51 3.04
CA ASN A 77 17.76 -16.41 4.43
C ASN A 77 17.17 -15.17 5.10
N PHE A 78 16.06 -15.35 5.81
CA PHE A 78 15.33 -14.25 6.41
C PHE A 78 16.15 -13.48 7.45
N SER A 79 16.96 -14.17 8.26
CA SER A 79 17.68 -13.53 9.36
C SER A 79 18.62 -12.42 8.89
N ASP A 80 19.34 -12.67 7.79
CA ASP A 80 20.23 -11.67 7.21
C ASP A 80 19.44 -10.59 6.46
N GLN A 81 18.35 -10.98 5.82
CA GLN A 81 17.48 -10.08 5.08
C GLN A 81 16.71 -9.14 6.00
N PHE A 82 16.36 -9.57 7.22
CA PHE A 82 15.67 -8.73 8.20
C PHE A 82 16.50 -7.50 8.58
N ASP A 83 17.77 -7.68 8.90
CA ASP A 83 18.67 -6.58 9.25
C ASP A 83 18.83 -5.60 8.07
N ILE A 84 19.00 -6.12 6.85
CA ILE A 84 19.09 -5.31 5.64
C ILE A 84 17.83 -4.51 5.43
N ASN A 85 16.65 -5.12 5.56
CA ASN A 85 15.37 -4.45 5.37
C ASN A 85 15.13 -3.34 6.40
N ILE A 86 15.47 -3.57 7.67
CA ILE A 86 15.40 -2.55 8.72
C ILE A 86 16.36 -1.39 8.43
N GLN A 87 17.57 -1.67 7.94
CA GLN A 87 18.55 -0.64 7.56
C GLN A 87 18.08 0.17 6.34
N LEU A 88 17.48 -0.47 5.34
CA LEU A 88 16.90 0.22 4.17
C LEU A 88 15.76 1.19 4.56
N MET A 89 15.06 0.91 5.66
CA MET A 89 14.07 1.81 6.24
C MET A 89 14.70 2.90 7.15
N GLY A 90 16.03 3.00 7.21
CA GLY A 90 16.75 3.99 8.00
C GLY A 90 16.73 3.71 9.51
N MET A 91 16.51 2.46 9.89
CA MET A 91 16.42 2.03 11.29
C MET A 91 17.53 1.03 11.63
N GLU A 92 17.68 0.76 12.92
CA GLU A 92 18.59 -0.26 13.44
C GLU A 92 17.77 -1.41 14.03
N ALA A 93 18.11 -2.64 13.63
CA ALA A 93 17.46 -3.83 14.14
C ALA A 93 17.81 -4.05 15.62
N ARG A 94 16.81 -4.27 16.45
CA ARG A 94 17.00 -4.57 17.88
C ARG A 94 17.03 -6.09 18.08
N PRO A 95 17.88 -6.62 18.98
CA PRO A 95 17.97 -8.06 19.21
C PRO A 95 16.64 -8.73 19.50
N LEU A 96 15.85 -8.19 20.43
CA LEU A 96 14.52 -8.71 20.77
C LEU A 96 13.51 -8.62 19.62
N GLN A 97 13.61 -7.62 18.75
CA GLN A 97 12.79 -7.50 17.57
C GLN A 97 13.12 -8.62 16.56
N LYS A 98 14.39 -8.92 16.42
CA LYS A 98 14.88 -9.99 15.54
C LYS A 98 14.44 -11.37 16.05
N GLU A 99 14.57 -11.63 17.35
CA GLU A 99 14.07 -12.86 17.97
C GLU A 99 12.55 -13.02 17.77
N PHE A 100 11.79 -11.94 17.96
CA PHE A 100 10.35 -11.93 17.73
C PHE A 100 10.02 -12.24 16.26
N ALA A 101 10.71 -11.63 15.31
CA ALA A 101 10.54 -11.87 13.88
C ALA A 101 10.92 -13.29 13.49
N GLN A 102 11.98 -13.82 14.06
CA GLN A 102 12.45 -15.19 13.81
C GLN A 102 11.43 -16.24 14.30
N ALA A 103 10.83 -16.04 15.47
CA ALA A 103 9.79 -16.92 15.98
C ALA A 103 8.57 -17.00 15.04
N ILE A 104 8.21 -15.87 14.40
CA ILE A 104 7.14 -15.83 13.40
C ILE A 104 7.57 -16.55 12.13
N GLU A 105 8.79 -16.33 11.65
CA GLU A 105 9.33 -17.01 10.48
C GLU A 105 9.34 -18.54 10.64
N GLU A 106 9.82 -19.03 11.76
CA GLU A 106 9.82 -20.47 12.09
C GLU A 106 8.40 -21.06 12.07
N SER A 107 7.42 -20.29 12.55
CA SER A 107 6.02 -20.68 12.47
C SER A 107 5.51 -20.75 11.04
N LEU A 108 5.89 -19.80 10.19
CA LEU A 108 5.49 -19.79 8.76
C LEU A 108 6.11 -20.91 7.94
N GLN A 109 7.30 -21.37 8.34
CA GLN A 109 7.96 -22.50 7.69
C GLN A 109 7.33 -23.85 8.05
N SER A 110 6.54 -23.92 9.13
CA SER A 110 5.83 -25.12 9.49
C SER A 110 4.73 -25.42 8.49
N SER A 111 4.69 -26.62 7.95
CA SER A 111 3.71 -27.05 6.94
C SER A 111 2.30 -27.33 7.51
N ARG A 112 1.98 -26.85 8.69
CA ARG A 112 0.72 -27.09 9.39
C ARG A 112 -0.08 -25.81 9.51
N ASP A 113 -1.39 -25.92 9.31
CA ASP A 113 -2.34 -24.87 9.68
C ASP A 113 -2.41 -24.77 11.20
N VAL A 114 -1.61 -23.91 11.78
CA VAL A 114 -1.52 -23.69 13.24
C VAL A 114 -1.78 -22.24 13.59
N ALA A 115 -2.43 -22.01 14.72
CA ALA A 115 -2.49 -20.71 15.34
C ALA A 115 -1.22 -20.50 16.16
N THR A 116 -0.46 -19.48 15.84
CA THR A 116 0.77 -19.12 16.56
C THR A 116 0.53 -17.92 17.45
N PHE A 117 0.91 -18.04 18.72
CA PHE A 117 0.85 -16.96 19.70
C PHE A 117 2.27 -16.51 19.99
N VAL A 118 2.57 -15.24 19.69
CA VAL A 118 3.89 -14.66 19.94
C VAL A 118 3.72 -13.43 20.83
N GLU A 119 4.37 -13.45 21.98
CA GLU A 119 4.38 -12.32 22.90
C GLU A 119 5.69 -11.54 22.79
N GLY A 120 5.58 -10.22 22.82
CA GLY A 120 6.75 -9.35 22.82
C GLY A 120 6.52 -8.11 23.68
N PRO A 121 7.54 -7.60 24.37
CA PRO A 121 7.46 -6.40 25.19
C PRO A 121 6.99 -5.18 24.39
N THR A 122 6.50 -4.16 25.06
CA THR A 122 6.18 -2.87 24.43
C THR A 122 7.45 -2.20 23.90
N GLY A 123 7.35 -1.53 22.75
CA GLY A 123 8.46 -0.73 22.21
C GLY A 123 9.53 -1.51 21.44
N ILE A 124 9.44 -2.83 21.30
CA ILE A 124 10.42 -3.60 20.50
C ILE A 124 10.29 -3.43 18.99
N GLY A 125 9.21 -2.78 18.50
CA GLY A 125 8.94 -2.67 17.07
C GLY A 125 8.19 -3.87 16.49
N LYS A 126 7.20 -4.38 17.22
CA LYS A 126 6.40 -5.57 16.83
C LYS A 126 5.84 -5.48 15.42
N THR A 127 5.41 -4.31 14.97
CA THR A 127 4.82 -4.12 13.64
C THR A 127 5.75 -4.59 12.54
N TYR A 128 6.99 -4.14 12.54
CA TYR A 128 8.00 -4.63 11.60
C TYR A 128 8.37 -6.10 11.88
N GLY A 129 8.42 -6.47 13.14
CA GLY A 129 8.75 -7.82 13.57
C GLY A 129 7.79 -8.89 13.03
N TYR A 130 6.50 -8.59 12.84
CA TYR A 130 5.57 -9.55 12.21
C TYR A 130 5.32 -9.29 10.73
N LEU A 131 5.34 -8.04 10.26
CA LEU A 131 5.07 -7.75 8.86
C LEU A 131 6.19 -8.22 7.94
N LEU A 132 7.46 -8.02 8.31
CA LEU A 132 8.58 -8.37 7.45
C LEU A 132 8.67 -9.87 7.16
N PRO A 133 8.56 -10.79 8.14
CA PRO A 133 8.52 -12.23 7.85
C PRO A 133 7.31 -12.61 7.00
N LEU A 134 6.12 -12.10 7.33
CA LEU A 134 4.93 -12.38 6.54
C LEU A 134 5.10 -11.94 5.08
N LEU A 135 5.64 -10.74 4.85
CA LEU A 135 5.89 -10.21 3.53
C LEU A 135 6.97 -10.98 2.76
N ALA A 136 7.92 -11.58 3.45
CA ALA A 136 8.96 -12.40 2.85
C ALA A 136 8.43 -13.79 2.41
N HIS A 137 7.56 -14.40 3.19
CA HIS A 137 7.15 -15.80 2.99
C HIS A 137 5.87 -15.98 2.18
N THR A 138 4.91 -15.06 2.25
CA THR A 138 3.64 -15.26 1.56
C THR A 138 3.50 -14.40 0.32
N LYS A 139 2.97 -15.01 -0.75
CA LYS A 139 2.49 -14.32 -1.96
C LYS A 139 1.01 -13.98 -1.87
N ASP A 140 0.35 -14.43 -0.82
CA ASP A 140 -1.07 -14.25 -0.59
C ASP A 140 -1.38 -12.92 0.09
N GLN A 141 -2.65 -12.63 0.22
CA GLN A 141 -3.12 -11.46 0.93
C GLN A 141 -2.88 -11.61 2.44
N ILE A 142 -2.24 -10.61 3.04
CA ILE A 142 -2.04 -10.54 4.49
C ILE A 142 -3.14 -9.65 5.08
N VAL A 143 -3.85 -10.15 6.08
CA VAL A 143 -4.85 -9.39 6.82
C VAL A 143 -4.34 -9.14 8.24
N VAL A 144 -4.23 -7.86 8.60
CA VAL A 144 -3.80 -7.43 9.93
C VAL A 144 -4.98 -6.81 10.67
N SER A 145 -5.41 -7.44 11.76
CA SER A 145 -6.47 -6.91 12.63
C SER A 145 -5.85 -6.23 13.85
N VAL A 146 -6.29 -5.02 14.13
CA VAL A 146 -5.82 -4.23 15.27
C VAL A 146 -6.99 -3.74 16.12
N PRO A 147 -6.82 -3.61 17.45
CA PRO A 147 -7.92 -3.35 18.36
C PRO A 147 -8.47 -1.92 18.30
N THR A 148 -7.71 -0.97 17.76
CA THR A 148 -8.13 0.44 17.75
C THR A 148 -7.87 1.12 16.40
N LYS A 149 -8.72 2.10 16.06
CA LYS A 149 -8.54 2.93 14.86
C LYS A 149 -7.25 3.74 14.92
N VAL A 150 -6.86 4.20 16.09
CA VAL A 150 -5.62 4.97 16.28
C VAL A 150 -4.42 4.14 15.88
N LEU A 151 -4.38 2.88 16.30
CA LEU A 151 -3.29 1.97 15.92
C LEU A 151 -3.34 1.63 14.43
N GLN A 152 -4.54 1.46 13.86
CA GLN A 152 -4.70 1.26 12.42
C GLN A 152 -4.16 2.47 11.63
N ASP A 153 -4.53 3.68 12.03
CA ASP A 153 -4.07 4.91 11.38
C ASP A 153 -2.56 5.10 11.54
N GLN A 154 -2.00 4.77 12.70
CA GLN A 154 -0.56 4.79 12.94
C GLN A 154 0.17 3.86 11.95
N ILE A 155 -0.25 2.60 11.85
CA ILE A 155 0.33 1.64 10.91
C ILE A 155 0.28 2.17 9.48
N MET A 156 -0.86 2.71 9.06
CA MET A 156 -1.03 3.22 7.69
C MET A 156 -0.19 4.47 7.40
N GLN A 157 -0.01 5.34 8.38
CA GLN A 157 0.68 6.62 8.17
C GLN A 157 2.21 6.52 8.30
N GLN A 158 2.70 5.58 9.09
CA GLN A 158 4.11 5.43 9.41
C GLN A 158 4.68 4.15 8.81
N GLU A 159 4.34 3.00 9.37
CA GLU A 159 4.98 1.73 9.04
C GLU A 159 4.67 1.29 7.60
N ALA A 160 3.42 1.39 7.16
CA ALA A 160 3.02 0.98 5.82
C ALA A 160 3.79 1.74 4.73
N LYS A 161 3.93 3.06 4.86
CA LYS A 161 4.65 3.87 3.88
C LYS A 161 6.12 3.47 3.75
N MET A 162 6.77 3.17 4.87
CA MET A 162 8.17 2.74 4.86
C MET A 162 8.33 1.35 4.23
N ILE A 163 7.40 0.44 4.54
CA ILE A 163 7.40 -0.91 3.97
C ILE A 163 7.08 -0.87 2.48
N GLU A 164 6.10 -0.07 2.05
CA GLU A 164 5.76 0.12 0.64
C GLU A 164 6.95 0.61 -0.19
N ALA A 165 7.74 1.52 0.36
CA ALA A 165 8.91 2.06 -0.32
C ALA A 165 10.01 0.99 -0.53
N VAL A 166 10.16 0.05 0.40
CA VAL A 166 11.21 -1.00 0.36
C VAL A 166 10.72 -2.24 -0.38
N PHE A 167 9.48 -2.68 -0.11
CA PHE A 167 8.96 -3.96 -0.59
C PHE A 167 8.06 -3.86 -1.82
N GLN A 168 7.83 -2.66 -2.35
CA GLN A 168 6.92 -2.41 -3.48
C GLN A 168 5.55 -3.09 -3.30
N THR A 169 5.08 -3.19 -2.07
CA THR A 169 3.77 -3.74 -1.69
C THR A 169 2.77 -2.61 -1.49
N SER A 170 1.49 -2.90 -1.38
CA SER A 170 0.45 -1.91 -1.11
C SER A 170 -0.35 -2.27 0.13
N PHE A 171 -0.66 -1.27 0.95
CA PHE A 171 -1.48 -1.40 2.14
C PHE A 171 -2.83 -0.73 1.93
N HIS A 172 -3.88 -1.38 2.38
CA HIS A 172 -5.24 -0.84 2.37
C HIS A 172 -5.87 -0.95 3.74
N SER A 173 -6.48 0.16 4.19
CA SER A 173 -7.18 0.18 5.48
C SER A 173 -8.67 -0.08 5.27
N LEU A 174 -9.20 -1.07 5.97
CA LEU A 174 -10.62 -1.34 6.02
C LEU A 174 -11.17 -0.91 7.38
N LYS A 175 -12.11 0.01 7.37
CA LYS A 175 -12.83 0.49 8.54
C LYS A 175 -14.32 0.13 8.41
N SER A 176 -15.07 0.15 9.51
CA SER A 176 -16.51 -0.06 9.43
C SER A 176 -17.19 1.05 8.59
N PRO A 177 -18.35 0.79 7.95
CA PRO A 177 -19.03 1.76 7.09
C PRO A 177 -19.27 3.13 7.75
N GLN A 178 -19.50 3.16 9.05
CA GLN A 178 -19.69 4.38 9.84
C GLN A 178 -18.50 5.37 9.78
N ASN A 179 -17.33 4.93 9.32
CA ASN A 179 -16.14 5.77 9.21
C ASN A 179 -15.98 6.39 7.82
N TYR A 180 -16.77 5.96 6.85
CA TYR A 180 -16.72 6.46 5.47
C TYR A 180 -17.91 7.37 5.13
N LEU A 181 -19.00 7.27 5.92
CA LEU A 181 -20.20 8.06 5.73
C LEU A 181 -20.23 9.18 6.77
N LYS A 182 -20.00 10.38 6.32
CA LYS A 182 -20.38 11.61 7.00
C LYS A 182 -21.38 12.34 6.13
#